data_bfccebb63f2dd4cda72b24aeab383f2e
#
_entry.id   bfccebb63f2dd4cda72b24aeab383f2e
#
_cell.length_a   1.000
_cell.length_b   1.000
_cell.length_c   1.000
_cell.angle_alpha   90.00
_cell.angle_beta   90.00
_cell.angle_gamma   90.00
#
_symmetry.space_group_name_H-M   'P 1'
#
loop_
_entity.id
_entity.type
_entity.pdbx_description
1 polymer ?
#
loop_
_entity_poly.entity_id
_entity_poly.type
_entity_poly.pdbx_seq_one_letter_code
_entity_poly.pdbx_strand_id
1 'polypeptide(L)'
;IEPSDYQTGLKRAEAALASRKAKLADETARSEQALKDWTNLDRQGQPSDLGLRKPQMADAKANVSAAEADVQKAGRDLERTRITVPYDGLVRQKAVDIGQYVTPGTRLGVTFAVDTAEVRLPLTTNDLNYLDLPSETEVKKQDKSFPPVTLSVDNGGGTRQWQARIIRTEGVVDETSRVIYAVAQVVDPYGVLGQSHQQELKIGTFVNAEIQGLPAENVVVLPRYVLRADHTILIVNKDNEL
;
A
#
# COMPACT_ATOMS: atom_id res chain seq x y z
N ILE A 1 -4.04 7.30 -20.95
CA ILE A 1 -3.53 8.46 -21.72
C ILE A 1 -3.28 7.97 -23.14
N GLU A 2 -3.46 8.86 -24.15
CA GLU A 2 -3.22 8.52 -25.56
C GLU A 2 -1.76 8.09 -25.78
N PRO A 3 -1.48 6.84 -26.23
CA PRO A 3 -0.11 6.32 -26.27
C PRO A 3 0.61 6.55 -27.61
N SER A 4 -0.03 7.03 -28.65
CA SER A 4 0.47 7.05 -30.04
C SER A 4 1.79 7.80 -30.19
N ASP A 5 1.91 8.98 -29.57
CA ASP A 5 3.13 9.78 -29.62
C ASP A 5 4.29 9.10 -28.87
N TYR A 6 4.01 8.48 -27.74
CA TYR A 6 4.99 7.74 -26.94
C TYR A 6 5.46 6.48 -27.68
N GLN A 7 4.57 5.76 -28.37
CA GLN A 7 4.94 4.62 -29.21
C GLN A 7 5.86 5.05 -30.37
N THR A 8 5.54 6.19 -30.97
CA THR A 8 6.37 6.74 -32.04
C THR A 8 7.74 7.17 -31.50
N GLY A 9 7.77 7.78 -30.31
CA GLY A 9 9.01 8.12 -29.61
C GLY A 9 9.88 6.90 -29.33
N LEU A 10 9.29 5.81 -28.84
CA LEU A 10 10.01 4.56 -28.58
C LEU A 10 10.61 3.98 -29.88
N LYS A 11 9.83 3.90 -30.96
CA LYS A 11 10.31 3.41 -32.27
C LYS A 11 11.47 4.24 -32.81
N ARG A 12 11.45 5.57 -32.60
CA ARG A 12 12.57 6.44 -33.00
C ARG A 12 13.83 6.16 -32.19
N ALA A 13 13.70 5.96 -30.88
CA ALA A 13 14.82 5.62 -30.03
C ALA A 13 15.41 4.24 -30.39
N GLU A 14 14.57 3.23 -30.65
CA GLU A 14 15.00 1.90 -31.12
C GLU A 14 15.75 1.96 -32.47
N ALA A 15 15.27 2.77 -33.42
CA ALA A 15 15.95 2.96 -34.70
C ALA A 15 17.32 3.66 -34.52
N ALA A 16 17.41 4.63 -33.61
CA ALA A 16 18.66 5.27 -33.27
C ALA A 16 19.66 4.29 -32.64
N LEU A 17 19.20 3.45 -31.71
CA LEU A 17 20.01 2.39 -31.11
C LEU A 17 20.52 1.40 -32.16
N ALA A 18 19.67 0.95 -33.08
CA ALA A 18 20.09 0.06 -34.17
C ALA A 18 21.19 0.70 -35.03
N SER A 19 21.07 1.99 -35.34
CA SER A 19 22.12 2.75 -36.07
C SER A 19 23.45 2.82 -35.30
N ARG A 20 23.40 3.04 -33.96
CA ARG A 20 24.60 3.09 -33.10
C ARG A 20 25.25 1.71 -33.00
N LYS A 21 24.46 0.64 -32.87
CA LYS A 21 24.96 -0.75 -32.88
C LYS A 21 25.64 -1.10 -34.19
N ALA A 22 25.08 -0.69 -35.32
CA ALA A 22 25.70 -0.90 -36.62
C ALA A 22 27.07 -0.17 -36.72
N LYS A 23 27.17 1.09 -36.22
CA LYS A 23 28.44 1.81 -36.16
C LYS A 23 29.48 1.12 -35.27
N LEU A 24 29.07 0.59 -34.12
CA LEU A 24 29.94 -0.15 -33.24
C LEU A 24 30.46 -1.43 -33.93
N ALA A 25 29.59 -2.15 -34.64
CA ALA A 25 29.98 -3.33 -35.40
C ALA A 25 31.00 -2.99 -36.50
N ASP A 26 30.78 -1.88 -37.22
CA ASP A 26 31.75 -1.41 -38.24
C ASP A 26 33.10 -1.04 -37.62
N GLU A 27 33.14 -0.30 -36.50
CA GLU A 27 34.39 0.01 -35.81
C GLU A 27 35.10 -1.22 -35.23
N THR A 28 34.32 -2.22 -34.78
CA THR A 28 34.87 -3.49 -34.31
C THR A 28 35.53 -4.25 -35.46
N ALA A 29 34.85 -4.35 -36.60
CA ALA A 29 35.40 -4.98 -37.79
C ALA A 29 36.70 -4.29 -38.30
N ARG A 30 36.72 -2.95 -38.29
CA ARG A 30 37.89 -2.15 -38.64
C ARG A 30 39.05 -2.34 -37.66
N SER A 31 38.75 -2.49 -36.37
CA SER A 31 39.78 -2.74 -35.36
C SER A 31 40.39 -4.13 -35.52
N GLU A 32 39.55 -5.15 -35.80
CA GLU A 32 40.01 -6.51 -36.08
C GLU A 32 40.84 -6.58 -37.35
N GLN A 33 40.44 -5.86 -38.41
CA GLN A 33 41.22 -5.76 -39.64
C GLN A 33 42.58 -5.11 -39.40
N ALA A 34 42.63 -4.01 -38.67
CA ALA A 34 43.85 -3.31 -38.30
C ALA A 34 44.84 -4.22 -37.53
N LEU A 35 44.30 -5.09 -36.65
CA LEU A 35 45.10 -6.06 -35.92
C LEU A 35 45.64 -7.14 -36.85
N LYS A 36 44.86 -7.69 -37.79
CA LYS A 36 45.27 -8.67 -38.79
C LYS A 36 46.35 -8.07 -39.69
N ASP A 37 46.16 -6.83 -40.16
CA ASP A 37 47.16 -6.16 -41.03
C ASP A 37 48.47 -5.94 -40.29
N TRP A 38 48.42 -5.58 -38.98
CA TRP A 38 49.62 -5.45 -38.15
C TRP A 38 50.39 -6.79 -38.05
N THR A 39 49.67 -7.90 -37.76
CA THR A 39 50.30 -9.22 -37.64
C THR A 39 50.86 -9.72 -38.94
N ASN A 40 50.20 -9.47 -40.07
CA ASN A 40 50.67 -9.88 -41.40
C ASN A 40 51.94 -9.13 -41.87
N LEU A 41 52.19 -7.92 -41.34
CA LEU A 41 53.36 -7.09 -41.73
C LEU A 41 54.63 -7.46 -40.94
N ASP A 42 54.61 -8.49 -40.12
CA ASP A 42 55.73 -8.96 -39.28
C ASP A 42 56.48 -7.84 -38.50
N ARG A 43 55.67 -6.83 -38.04
CA ARG A 43 56.22 -5.67 -37.34
C ARG A 43 56.54 -6.06 -35.89
N GLN A 44 57.80 -5.75 -35.50
CA GLN A 44 58.22 -5.93 -34.10
C GLN A 44 57.55 -4.88 -33.19
N GLY A 45 57.05 -5.34 -32.02
CA GLY A 45 56.42 -4.47 -31.01
C GLY A 45 54.91 -4.66 -30.92
N GLN A 46 54.30 -3.89 -30.00
CA GLN A 46 52.84 -3.90 -29.88
C GLN A 46 52.22 -2.77 -30.72
N PRO A 47 51.07 -3.03 -31.38
CA PRO A 47 50.37 -1.96 -32.10
C PRO A 47 49.86 -0.89 -31.12
N SER A 48 49.93 0.39 -31.55
CA SER A 48 49.41 1.47 -30.73
C SER A 48 47.88 1.39 -30.56
N ASP A 49 47.35 1.86 -29.45
CA ASP A 49 45.93 1.93 -29.21
C ASP A 49 45.15 2.70 -30.28
N LEU A 50 45.79 3.72 -30.83
CA LEU A 50 45.22 4.50 -31.94
C LEU A 50 45.22 3.65 -33.24
N GLY A 51 46.28 2.89 -33.48
CA GLY A 51 46.38 1.96 -34.64
C GLY A 51 45.33 0.88 -34.58
N LEU A 52 45.00 0.39 -33.39
CA LEU A 52 43.92 -0.59 -33.14
C LEU A 52 42.52 0.05 -33.00
N ARG A 53 42.43 1.35 -33.26
CA ARG A 53 41.13 2.10 -33.17
C ARG A 53 40.42 1.98 -31.83
N LYS A 54 41.14 1.74 -30.71
CA LYS A 54 40.55 1.58 -29.39
C LYS A 54 39.75 2.80 -28.92
N PRO A 55 40.23 4.04 -29.14
CA PRO A 55 39.44 5.23 -28.79
C PRO A 55 38.11 5.33 -29.55
N GLN A 56 38.11 5.00 -30.85
CA GLN A 56 36.91 4.99 -31.68
C GLN A 56 35.92 3.91 -31.24
N MET A 57 36.42 2.72 -30.86
CA MET A 57 35.59 1.67 -30.28
C MET A 57 34.99 2.07 -28.95
N ALA A 58 35.79 2.78 -28.10
CA ALA A 58 35.26 3.28 -26.80
C ALA A 58 34.16 4.32 -27.02
N ASP A 59 34.36 5.26 -27.96
CA ASP A 59 33.31 6.21 -28.33
C ASP A 59 32.07 5.54 -28.90
N ALA A 60 32.20 4.57 -29.80
CA ALA A 60 31.09 3.85 -30.37
C ALA A 60 30.32 3.06 -29.28
N LYS A 61 31.01 2.45 -28.31
CA LYS A 61 30.37 1.78 -27.15
C LYS A 61 29.61 2.75 -26.27
N ALA A 62 30.20 3.91 -25.97
CA ALA A 62 29.55 4.97 -25.19
C ALA A 62 28.26 5.47 -25.88
N ASN A 63 28.32 5.65 -27.21
CA ASN A 63 27.16 6.04 -28.02
C ASN A 63 26.06 4.97 -28.01
N VAL A 64 26.39 3.68 -28.03
CA VAL A 64 25.40 2.59 -27.87
C VAL A 64 24.78 2.65 -26.49
N SER A 65 25.58 2.80 -25.43
CA SER A 65 25.05 2.89 -24.06
C SER A 65 24.11 4.08 -23.87
N ALA A 66 24.44 5.23 -24.45
CA ALA A 66 23.56 6.41 -24.44
C ALA A 66 22.22 6.13 -25.15
N ALA A 67 22.27 5.51 -26.35
CA ALA A 67 21.07 5.16 -27.09
C ALA A 67 20.21 4.09 -26.37
N GLU A 68 20.83 3.15 -25.64
CA GLU A 68 20.12 2.19 -24.79
C GLU A 68 19.36 2.90 -23.65
N ALA A 69 19.98 3.89 -23.05
CA ALA A 69 19.32 4.71 -22.03
C ALA A 69 18.13 5.49 -22.59
N ASP A 70 18.24 6.01 -23.84
CA ASP A 70 17.14 6.70 -24.52
C ASP A 70 15.96 5.75 -24.80
N VAL A 71 16.21 4.51 -25.25
CA VAL A 71 15.17 3.48 -25.43
C VAL A 71 14.49 3.16 -24.13
N GLN A 72 15.25 2.96 -23.04
CA GLN A 72 14.68 2.71 -21.71
C GLN A 72 13.82 3.87 -21.22
N LYS A 73 14.27 5.12 -21.46
CA LYS A 73 13.48 6.31 -21.13
C LYS A 73 12.16 6.34 -21.90
N ALA A 74 12.22 6.17 -23.22
CA ALA A 74 11.02 6.18 -24.06
C ALA A 74 10.05 5.04 -23.71
N GLY A 75 10.59 3.86 -23.34
CA GLY A 75 9.79 2.73 -22.83
C GLY A 75 9.05 3.06 -21.54
N ARG A 76 9.75 3.65 -20.56
CA ARG A 76 9.09 4.09 -19.31
C ARG A 76 8.03 5.18 -19.55
N ASP A 77 8.27 6.10 -20.47
CA ASP A 77 7.32 7.15 -20.78
C ASP A 77 6.05 6.57 -21.46
N LEU A 78 6.20 5.56 -22.31
CA LEU A 78 5.07 4.78 -22.86
C LEU A 78 4.34 4.01 -21.75
N GLU A 79 5.03 3.34 -20.86
CA GLU A 79 4.42 2.60 -19.75
C GLU A 79 3.59 3.52 -18.85
N ARG A 80 4.07 4.73 -18.58
CA ARG A 80 3.37 5.75 -17.78
C ARG A 80 2.07 6.26 -18.42
N THR A 81 1.84 6.00 -19.70
CA THR A 81 0.54 6.29 -20.31
C THR A 81 -0.58 5.38 -19.78
N ARG A 82 -0.20 4.21 -19.24
CA ARG A 82 -1.11 3.28 -18.58
C ARG A 82 -1.01 3.48 -17.07
N ILE A 83 -2.00 4.16 -16.51
CA ILE A 83 -2.05 4.44 -15.09
C ILE A 83 -2.73 3.28 -14.38
N THR A 84 -2.00 2.64 -13.47
CA THR A 84 -2.49 1.55 -12.62
C THR A 84 -2.29 1.90 -11.16
N VAL A 85 -3.13 1.36 -10.29
CA VAL A 85 -2.95 1.40 -8.85
C VAL A 85 -2.28 0.10 -8.39
N PRO A 86 -1.45 0.13 -7.32
CA PRO A 86 -0.70 -1.04 -6.85
C PRO A 86 -1.50 -1.96 -5.91
N TYR A 87 -2.83 -1.85 -5.91
CA TYR A 87 -3.74 -2.60 -5.05
C TYR A 87 -5.06 -2.88 -5.76
N ASP A 88 -5.77 -3.91 -5.32
CA ASP A 88 -7.14 -4.16 -5.73
C ASP A 88 -8.05 -3.14 -5.04
N GLY A 89 -8.87 -2.45 -5.84
CA GLY A 89 -9.64 -1.35 -5.30
C GLY A 89 -10.84 -0.94 -6.15
N LEU A 90 -11.65 -0.07 -5.60
CA LEU A 90 -12.81 0.53 -6.26
C LEU A 90 -12.54 2.00 -6.57
N VAL A 91 -13.13 2.48 -7.65
CA VAL A 91 -13.09 3.90 -8.02
C VAL A 91 -14.20 4.62 -7.25
N ARG A 92 -13.80 5.52 -6.34
CA ARG A 92 -14.73 6.37 -5.60
C ARG A 92 -15.25 7.53 -6.45
N GLN A 93 -14.36 8.13 -7.24
CA GLN A 93 -14.68 9.31 -8.04
C GLN A 93 -13.80 9.36 -9.27
N LYS A 94 -14.42 9.60 -10.42
CA LYS A 94 -13.76 9.98 -11.67
C LYS A 94 -13.71 11.50 -11.74
N ALA A 95 -12.55 12.09 -12.02
CA ALA A 95 -12.34 13.54 -12.07
C ALA A 95 -12.09 14.07 -13.48
N VAL A 96 -11.96 13.18 -14.49
CA VAL A 96 -11.71 13.53 -15.89
C VAL A 96 -12.57 12.69 -16.82
N ASP A 97 -12.83 13.20 -18.02
CA ASP A 97 -13.56 12.49 -19.07
C ASP A 97 -12.66 12.08 -20.23
N ILE A 98 -13.16 11.14 -21.05
CA ILE A 98 -12.46 10.69 -22.27
C ILE A 98 -12.37 11.87 -23.23
N GLY A 99 -11.19 12.09 -23.81
CA GLY A 99 -10.90 13.22 -24.70
C GLY A 99 -10.47 14.50 -23.97
N GLN A 100 -10.51 14.52 -22.66
CA GLN A 100 -10.01 15.66 -21.89
C GLN A 100 -8.48 15.71 -21.92
N TYR A 101 -7.92 16.90 -22.15
CA TYR A 101 -6.49 17.12 -22.05
C TYR A 101 -6.05 17.11 -20.58
N VAL A 102 -5.02 16.34 -20.28
CA VAL A 102 -4.45 16.22 -18.93
C VAL A 102 -2.94 16.49 -18.94
N THR A 103 -2.45 17.10 -17.89
CA THR A 103 -1.03 17.39 -17.69
C THR A 103 -0.50 16.61 -16.48
N PRO A 104 0.83 16.46 -16.32
CA PRO A 104 1.41 15.94 -15.09
C PRO A 104 0.89 16.72 -13.87
N GLY A 105 0.38 15.98 -12.86
CA GLY A 105 -0.26 16.56 -11.68
C GLY A 105 -1.79 16.69 -11.77
N THR A 106 -2.41 16.48 -12.93
CA THR A 106 -3.88 16.46 -13.04
C THR A 106 -4.44 15.26 -12.26
N ARG A 107 -5.41 15.54 -11.36
CA ARG A 107 -6.13 14.50 -10.62
C ARG A 107 -7.10 13.78 -11.56
N LEU A 108 -6.89 12.49 -11.82
CA LEU A 108 -7.71 11.68 -12.71
C LEU A 108 -8.91 11.07 -12.00
N GLY A 109 -8.75 10.74 -10.73
CA GLY A 109 -9.81 10.12 -9.92
C GLY A 109 -9.35 9.88 -8.49
N VAL A 110 -10.21 9.22 -7.74
CA VAL A 110 -9.94 8.73 -6.38
C VAL A 110 -10.29 7.27 -6.32
N THR A 111 -9.35 6.45 -5.89
CA THR A 111 -9.54 5.02 -5.63
C THR A 111 -9.31 4.73 -4.16
N PHE A 112 -9.82 3.62 -3.69
CA PHE A 112 -9.53 3.09 -2.35
C PHE A 112 -9.37 1.57 -2.43
N ALA A 113 -8.53 1.04 -1.56
CA ALA A 113 -8.30 -0.39 -1.44
C ALA A 113 -9.53 -1.10 -0.86
N VAL A 114 -9.73 -2.37 -1.23
CA VAL A 114 -10.86 -3.19 -0.76
C VAL A 114 -10.42 -4.38 0.09
N ASP A 115 -9.12 -4.55 0.27
CA ASP A 115 -8.52 -5.62 1.08
C ASP A 115 -8.83 -5.47 2.56
N THR A 116 -8.77 -4.24 3.08
CA THR A 116 -9.04 -3.95 4.49
C THR A 116 -9.75 -2.61 4.67
N ALA A 117 -10.56 -2.52 5.74
CA ALA A 117 -11.10 -1.26 6.22
C ALA A 117 -10.69 -1.02 7.67
N GLU A 118 -10.35 0.21 7.99
CA GLU A 118 -10.03 0.63 9.35
C GLU A 118 -11.16 1.45 9.95
N VAL A 119 -11.53 1.14 11.19
CA VAL A 119 -12.54 1.84 11.98
C VAL A 119 -11.87 2.43 13.20
N ARG A 120 -11.97 3.75 13.37
CA ARG A 120 -11.48 4.45 14.56
C ARG A 120 -12.52 4.38 15.66
N LEU A 121 -12.15 3.78 16.78
CA LEU A 121 -13.01 3.56 17.94
C LEU A 121 -12.56 4.50 19.07
N PRO A 122 -13.38 5.48 19.47
CA PRO A 122 -13.05 6.34 20.59
C PRO A 122 -13.23 5.57 21.91
N LEU A 123 -12.17 5.48 22.70
CA LEU A 123 -12.14 4.84 24.00
C LEU A 123 -11.93 5.88 25.09
N THR A 124 -12.80 5.90 26.09
CA THR A 124 -12.60 6.74 27.26
C THR A 124 -11.56 6.13 28.20
N THR A 125 -11.02 6.93 29.12
CA THR A 125 -10.10 6.44 30.16
C THR A 125 -10.74 5.32 31.01
N ASN A 126 -12.05 5.35 31.20
CA ASN A 126 -12.77 4.31 31.92
C ASN A 126 -12.81 3.01 31.12
N ASP A 127 -13.02 3.07 29.81
CA ASP A 127 -13.06 1.88 28.95
C ASP A 127 -11.71 1.16 28.94
N LEU A 128 -10.61 1.92 28.98
CA LEU A 128 -9.25 1.36 29.00
C LEU A 128 -8.98 0.49 30.23
N ASN A 129 -9.64 0.71 31.36
CA ASN A 129 -9.48 -0.11 32.56
C ASN A 129 -10.02 -1.53 32.38
N TYR A 130 -10.88 -1.75 31.40
CA TYR A 130 -11.50 -3.04 31.11
C TYR A 130 -10.92 -3.74 29.88
N LEU A 131 -9.92 -3.14 29.23
CA LEU A 131 -9.33 -3.64 27.98
C LEU A 131 -7.85 -3.94 28.17
N ASP A 132 -7.41 -5.12 27.72
CA ASP A 132 -5.97 -5.42 27.59
C ASP A 132 -5.51 -4.97 26.19
N LEU A 133 -5.13 -3.72 26.09
CA LEU A 133 -4.60 -3.16 24.84
C LEU A 133 -3.07 -3.17 24.90
N PRO A 134 -2.41 -4.06 24.14
CA PRO A 134 -0.96 -4.11 24.14
C PRO A 134 -0.36 -2.82 23.58
N SER A 135 0.74 -2.39 24.15
CA SER A 135 1.53 -1.28 23.64
C SER A 135 2.17 -1.65 22.28
N GLU A 136 2.52 -0.65 21.47
CA GLU A 136 3.23 -0.89 20.19
C GLU A 136 4.51 -1.72 20.35
N THR A 137 5.16 -1.63 21.52
CA THR A 137 6.38 -2.37 21.83
C THR A 137 6.10 -3.86 22.10
N GLU A 138 4.96 -4.18 22.71
CA GLU A 138 4.53 -5.55 22.98
C GLU A 138 4.05 -6.25 21.72
N VAL A 139 3.37 -5.54 20.83
CA VAL A 139 2.95 -6.04 19.51
C VAL A 139 4.15 -6.41 18.64
N LYS A 140 5.20 -5.59 18.64
CA LYS A 140 6.44 -5.87 17.90
C LYS A 140 7.15 -7.14 18.38
N LYS A 141 6.94 -7.54 19.64
CA LYS A 141 7.50 -8.76 20.23
C LYS A 141 6.65 -10.00 20.01
N GLN A 142 5.49 -9.88 19.34
CA GLN A 142 4.52 -10.98 19.11
C GLN A 142 3.99 -11.65 20.38
N ASP A 143 4.13 -11.03 21.53
CA ASP A 143 3.76 -11.63 22.83
C ASP A 143 2.27 -11.52 23.17
N LYS A 144 1.54 -10.60 22.55
CA LYS A 144 0.11 -10.39 22.82
C LYS A 144 -0.69 -10.13 21.54
N SER A 145 -1.87 -10.73 21.45
CA SER A 145 -2.85 -10.43 20.40
C SER A 145 -3.83 -9.39 20.91
N PHE A 146 -4.15 -8.43 20.04
CA PHE A 146 -5.21 -7.48 20.32
C PHE A 146 -6.59 -8.13 20.44
N PRO A 147 -7.51 -7.57 21.26
CA PRO A 147 -8.84 -8.11 21.44
C PRO A 147 -9.65 -8.10 20.12
N PRO A 148 -10.50 -9.12 19.93
CA PRO A 148 -11.47 -9.14 18.85
C PRO A 148 -12.55 -8.08 19.08
N VAL A 149 -13.09 -7.58 17.98
CA VAL A 149 -14.16 -6.56 17.97
C VAL A 149 -15.27 -7.04 17.06
N THR A 150 -16.50 -6.96 17.53
CA THR A 150 -17.68 -7.14 16.70
C THR A 150 -18.24 -5.77 16.33
N LEU A 151 -18.19 -5.44 15.04
CA LEU A 151 -18.82 -4.23 14.51
C LEU A 151 -20.26 -4.55 14.12
N SER A 152 -21.18 -3.66 14.45
CA SER A 152 -22.60 -3.86 14.12
C SER A 152 -23.24 -2.57 13.61
N VAL A 153 -24.22 -2.75 12.71
CA VAL A 153 -25.10 -1.69 12.20
C VAL A 153 -26.53 -2.18 12.29
N ASP A 154 -27.37 -1.38 12.88
CA ASP A 154 -28.82 -1.59 12.87
C ASP A 154 -29.46 -0.61 11.87
N ASN A 155 -30.03 -1.16 10.80
CA ASN A 155 -30.66 -0.38 9.73
C ASN A 155 -32.18 -0.58 9.67
N GLY A 156 -32.80 -0.99 10.78
CA GLY A 156 -34.27 -1.23 10.84
C GLY A 156 -34.77 -2.45 10.07
N GLY A 157 -33.88 -3.15 9.34
CA GLY A 157 -34.15 -4.41 8.63
C GLY A 157 -33.39 -5.61 9.19
N GLY A 158 -32.72 -5.41 10.33
CA GLY A 158 -31.90 -6.42 11.01
C GLY A 158 -30.50 -5.87 11.35
N THR A 159 -29.88 -6.51 12.32
CA THR A 159 -28.52 -6.19 12.74
C THR A 159 -27.52 -6.88 11.82
N ARG A 160 -26.64 -6.12 11.21
CA ARG A 160 -25.52 -6.61 10.41
C ARG A 160 -24.28 -6.60 11.27
N GLN A 161 -23.43 -7.62 11.15
CA GLN A 161 -22.24 -7.74 11.97
C GLN A 161 -21.03 -8.11 11.13
N TRP A 162 -19.87 -7.54 11.50
CA TRP A 162 -18.57 -7.86 10.93
C TRP A 162 -17.58 -8.13 12.05
N GLN A 163 -16.74 -9.11 11.85
CA GLN A 163 -15.66 -9.41 12.77
C GLN A 163 -14.46 -8.51 12.42
N ALA A 164 -13.95 -7.85 13.42
CA ALA A 164 -12.78 -6.98 13.33
C ALA A 164 -11.79 -7.33 14.44
N ARG A 165 -10.60 -6.77 14.34
CA ARG A 165 -9.58 -6.87 15.39
C ARG A 165 -8.92 -5.53 15.57
N ILE A 166 -8.69 -5.12 16.80
CA ILE A 166 -7.85 -3.96 17.05
C ILE A 166 -6.43 -4.28 16.56
N ILE A 167 -5.83 -3.37 15.81
CA ILE A 167 -4.47 -3.54 15.26
C ILE A 167 -3.47 -2.57 15.88
N ARG A 168 -3.96 -1.46 16.41
CA ARG A 168 -3.15 -0.43 17.09
C ARG A 168 -4.02 0.51 17.88
N THR A 169 -3.40 1.26 18.77
CA THR A 169 -3.96 2.46 19.41
C THR A 169 -3.22 3.68 18.87
N GLU A 170 -3.94 4.79 18.72
CA GLU A 170 -3.29 6.07 18.45
C GLU A 170 -2.70 6.56 19.79
N GLY A 171 -1.37 6.73 19.87
CA GLY A 171 -0.65 7.06 21.10
C GLY A 171 -0.86 8.49 21.61
N VAL A 172 -1.90 9.18 21.12
CA VAL A 172 -2.22 10.56 21.46
C VAL A 172 -3.63 10.62 22.01
N VAL A 173 -3.79 11.27 23.17
CA VAL A 173 -5.10 11.59 23.73
C VAL A 173 -5.62 12.83 23.01
N ASP A 174 -6.82 12.77 22.45
CA ASP A 174 -7.48 13.95 21.91
C ASP A 174 -7.80 14.94 23.03
N GLU A 175 -7.22 16.13 22.97
CA GLU A 175 -7.30 17.13 24.03
C GLU A 175 -8.73 17.64 24.26
N THR A 176 -9.58 17.61 23.23
CA THR A 176 -10.94 18.12 23.28
C THR A 176 -11.91 17.10 23.85
N SER A 177 -11.84 15.88 23.37
CA SER A 177 -12.75 14.79 23.76
C SER A 177 -12.22 13.92 24.90
N ARG A 178 -10.91 13.99 25.19
CA ARG A 178 -10.20 13.19 26.20
C ARG A 178 -10.34 11.67 25.96
N VAL A 179 -10.42 11.27 24.70
CA VAL A 179 -10.46 9.86 24.30
C VAL A 179 -9.15 9.45 23.64
N ILE A 180 -8.84 8.18 23.72
CA ILE A 180 -7.79 7.51 22.93
C ILE A 180 -8.50 6.74 21.81
N TYR A 181 -7.98 6.84 20.61
CA TYR A 181 -8.54 6.07 19.51
C TYR A 181 -7.83 4.72 19.38
N ALA A 182 -8.60 3.64 19.43
CA ALA A 182 -8.18 2.35 18.95
C ALA A 182 -8.60 2.18 17.48
N VAL A 183 -7.76 1.52 16.68
CA VAL A 183 -8.06 1.26 15.28
C VAL A 183 -8.34 -0.22 15.11
N ALA A 184 -9.58 -0.52 14.74
CA ALA A 184 -10.03 -1.87 14.41
C ALA A 184 -9.98 -2.07 12.89
N GLN A 185 -9.49 -3.23 12.46
CA GLN A 185 -9.39 -3.61 11.06
C GLN A 185 -10.39 -4.72 10.73
N VAL A 186 -11.12 -4.52 9.65
CA VAL A 186 -11.97 -5.53 9.00
C VAL A 186 -11.26 -5.99 7.74
N VAL A 187 -11.10 -7.28 7.55
CA VAL A 187 -10.52 -7.88 6.35
C VAL A 187 -11.64 -8.11 5.32
N ASP A 188 -11.36 -7.79 4.06
CA ASP A 188 -12.29 -7.93 2.93
C ASP A 188 -13.69 -7.34 3.19
N PRO A 189 -13.79 -6.04 3.55
CA PRO A 189 -15.05 -5.43 3.96
C PRO A 189 -16.13 -5.44 2.87
N TYR A 190 -15.74 -5.65 1.62
CA TYR A 190 -16.64 -5.72 0.47
C TYR A 190 -16.95 -7.14 0.01
N GLY A 191 -16.30 -8.18 0.58
CA GLY A 191 -16.48 -9.57 0.16
C GLY A 191 -16.00 -9.88 -1.25
N VAL A 192 -15.05 -9.08 -1.77
CA VAL A 192 -14.53 -9.19 -3.15
C VAL A 192 -13.39 -10.20 -3.23
N LEU A 193 -12.65 -10.38 -2.13
CA LEU A 193 -11.47 -11.25 -2.07
C LEU A 193 -11.79 -12.67 -1.60
N GLY A 194 -13.07 -13.02 -1.42
CA GLY A 194 -13.54 -14.37 -1.14
C GLY A 194 -13.79 -14.67 0.34
N GLN A 195 -13.71 -13.72 1.23
CA GLN A 195 -14.27 -13.86 2.56
C GLN A 195 -15.78 -13.63 2.48
N SER A 196 -16.56 -14.64 2.82
CA SER A 196 -18.03 -14.57 2.76
C SER A 196 -18.58 -13.71 3.90
N HIS A 197 -18.55 -12.41 3.71
CA HIS A 197 -19.41 -11.52 4.47
C HIS A 197 -20.80 -11.51 3.83
N GLN A 198 -21.82 -11.70 4.62
CA GLN A 198 -23.19 -11.67 4.10
C GLN A 198 -23.57 -10.32 3.51
N GLN A 199 -22.82 -9.26 3.81
CA GLN A 199 -23.08 -7.91 3.32
C GLN A 199 -21.81 -7.03 3.34
N GLU A 200 -21.73 -6.08 2.41
CA GLU A 200 -20.65 -5.13 2.30
C GLU A 200 -20.63 -4.11 3.45
N LEU A 201 -19.46 -3.86 4.02
CA LEU A 201 -19.22 -2.72 4.91
C LEU A 201 -18.69 -1.54 4.09
N LYS A 202 -19.58 -0.63 3.72
CA LYS A 202 -19.22 0.53 2.90
C LYS A 202 -18.41 1.57 3.68
N ILE A 203 -17.40 2.17 3.05
CA ILE A 203 -16.66 3.28 3.65
C ILE A 203 -17.61 4.44 3.98
N GLY A 204 -17.45 5.00 5.19
CA GLY A 204 -18.31 6.06 5.72
C GLY A 204 -19.55 5.55 6.46
N THR A 205 -19.71 4.24 6.61
CA THR A 205 -20.76 3.69 7.47
C THR A 205 -20.43 3.90 8.94
N PHE A 206 -21.38 4.43 9.71
CA PHE A 206 -21.29 4.48 11.17
C PHE A 206 -21.61 3.11 11.74
N VAL A 207 -20.75 2.62 12.62
CA VAL A 207 -20.87 1.29 13.23
C VAL A 207 -20.82 1.40 14.74
N ASN A 208 -21.55 0.51 15.43
CA ASN A 208 -21.35 0.26 16.84
C ASN A 208 -20.28 -0.83 16.97
N ALA A 209 -19.37 -0.66 17.94
CA ALA A 209 -18.29 -1.61 18.18
C ALA A 209 -18.44 -2.23 19.57
N GLU A 210 -18.43 -3.55 19.63
CA GLU A 210 -18.37 -4.33 20.86
C GLU A 210 -16.98 -4.96 20.94
N ILE A 211 -16.19 -4.53 21.93
CA ILE A 211 -14.81 -4.98 22.15
C ILE A 211 -14.82 -6.00 23.27
N GLN A 212 -14.19 -7.15 23.07
CA GLN A 212 -14.06 -8.14 24.12
C GLN A 212 -13.11 -7.62 25.22
N GLY A 213 -13.67 -7.36 26.39
CA GLY A 213 -12.94 -6.89 27.56
C GLY A 213 -12.29 -7.99 28.36
N LEU A 214 -11.60 -7.56 29.44
CA LEU A 214 -11.04 -8.46 30.44
C LEU A 214 -12.16 -9.20 31.20
N PRO A 215 -12.00 -10.48 31.52
CA PRO A 215 -12.95 -11.19 32.36
C PRO A 215 -13.00 -10.57 33.75
N ALA A 216 -14.20 -10.24 34.21
CA ALA A 216 -14.41 -9.81 35.59
C ALA A 216 -14.74 -11.02 36.44
N GLU A 217 -13.91 -11.26 37.47
CA GLU A 217 -14.15 -12.36 38.43
C GLU A 217 -14.86 -11.83 39.69
N ASN A 218 -15.59 -12.71 40.35
CA ASN A 218 -16.28 -12.41 41.60
C ASN A 218 -17.30 -11.26 41.50
N VAL A 219 -17.99 -11.14 40.36
CA VAL A 219 -19.02 -10.13 40.14
C VAL A 219 -20.42 -10.73 40.24
N VAL A 220 -21.35 -9.95 40.76
CA VAL A 220 -22.77 -10.29 40.79
C VAL A 220 -23.51 -9.30 39.90
N VAL A 221 -24.25 -9.82 38.93
CA VAL A 221 -25.09 -9.00 38.05
C VAL A 221 -26.41 -8.71 38.74
N LEU A 222 -26.66 -7.43 39.02
CA LEU A 222 -27.88 -6.99 39.68
C LEU A 222 -28.64 -6.01 38.81
N PRO A 223 -29.99 -6.08 38.79
CA PRO A 223 -30.79 -5.08 38.13
C PRO A 223 -30.57 -3.69 38.76
N ARG A 224 -30.56 -2.64 37.95
CA ARG A 224 -30.24 -1.28 38.41
C ARG A 224 -31.18 -0.78 39.52
N TYR A 225 -32.39 -1.23 39.59
CA TYR A 225 -33.37 -0.84 40.60
C TYR A 225 -33.07 -1.31 42.03
N VAL A 226 -32.17 -2.30 42.21
CA VAL A 226 -31.70 -2.74 43.54
C VAL A 226 -30.58 -1.89 44.09
N LEU A 227 -29.96 -1.05 43.25
CA LEU A 227 -28.94 -0.10 43.68
C LEU A 227 -29.64 1.14 44.29
N ARG A 228 -29.33 1.45 45.54
CA ARG A 228 -29.85 2.61 46.24
C ARG A 228 -29.15 3.90 45.80
N ALA A 229 -29.73 5.05 46.16
CA ALA A 229 -29.19 6.37 45.83
C ALA A 229 -27.81 6.64 46.44
N ASP A 230 -27.50 5.98 47.56
CA ASP A 230 -26.20 6.01 48.25
C ASP A 230 -25.18 5.00 47.70
N HIS A 231 -25.44 4.38 46.56
CA HIS A 231 -24.62 3.33 45.92
C HIS A 231 -24.45 2.06 46.77
N THR A 232 -25.36 1.79 47.69
CA THR A 232 -25.40 0.57 48.50
C THR A 232 -26.41 -0.44 47.98
N ILE A 233 -26.21 -1.69 48.34
CA ILE A 233 -27.13 -2.82 48.08
C ILE A 233 -27.43 -3.45 49.43
N LEU A 234 -28.69 -3.78 49.66
CA LEU A 234 -29.07 -4.53 50.84
C LEU A 234 -28.96 -6.03 50.52
N ILE A 235 -28.21 -6.75 51.34
CA ILE A 235 -28.08 -8.20 51.26
C ILE A 235 -28.84 -8.81 52.44
N VAL A 236 -29.74 -9.69 52.13
CA VAL A 236 -30.54 -10.40 53.15
C VAL A 236 -29.85 -11.77 53.35
N ASN A 237 -29.59 -12.11 54.60
CA ASN A 237 -29.06 -13.43 54.98
C ASN A 237 -30.12 -14.56 54.82
N LYS A 238 -29.73 -15.79 55.12
CA LYS A 238 -30.64 -16.95 55.04
C LYS A 238 -31.81 -16.88 56.03
N ASP A 239 -31.72 -16.06 57.05
CA ASP A 239 -32.70 -15.87 58.12
C ASP A 239 -33.60 -14.65 57.87
N ASN A 240 -33.53 -14.06 56.65
CA ASN A 240 -34.27 -12.85 56.26
C ASN A 240 -33.91 -11.56 57.06
N GLU A 241 -32.72 -11.52 57.62
CA GLU A 241 -32.16 -10.33 58.29
C GLU A 241 -31.28 -9.52 57.35
N LEU A 242 -31.33 -8.18 57.45
CA LEU A 242 -30.54 -7.21 56.69
C LEU A 242 -29.16 -7.02 57.29
#